data_74f15e2d4b925db8b7458a3aad141912
#
_entry.id   74f15e2d4b925db8b7458a3aad141912
#
_cell.length_a   1.000
_cell.length_b   1.000
_cell.length_c   1.000
_cell.angle_alpha   90.00
_cell.angle_beta   90.00
_cell.angle_gamma   90.00
#
_symmetry.space_group_name_H-M   'P 1'
#
loop_
_entity.id
_entity.type
_entity.pdbx_description
1 polymer ?
#
loop_
_entity_poly.entity_id
_entity_poly.type
_entity_poly.pdbx_seq_one_letter_code
_entity_poly.pdbx_strand_id
1 'polypeptide(L)'
;LLALVCALALTVSLVGCALSTPDTVGKIGDFEVTSGLYLLAQYDAYQQAAQLADSEQDTSKVNSFLKATITTDADTGETAVVKDYVAQKTLETLQTLAAVDARFAELGGELTEEQKSAADSYAQQLMDNYGDAYTANGIGLETLKLFQQLQYKQVLLLDLVYGKDGETPVEDGELTEHLDSTMY
;
A
#
# COMPACT_ATOMS: atom_id res chain seq x y z
N LEU A 1 5.20 18.96 -13.18
CA LEU A 1 4.32 18.10 -14.02
C LEU A 1 3.49 17.15 -13.16
N LEU A 2 4.05 16.54 -12.09
CA LEU A 2 3.32 15.68 -11.15
C LEU A 2 2.21 16.43 -10.39
N ALA A 3 2.46 17.69 -9.98
CA ALA A 3 1.50 18.55 -9.30
C ALA A 3 0.25 18.87 -10.16
N LEU A 4 0.38 18.81 -11.48
CA LEU A 4 -0.74 19.07 -12.40
C LEU A 4 -1.71 17.88 -12.50
N VAL A 5 -1.20 16.66 -12.34
CA VAL A 5 -2.01 15.42 -12.38
C VAL A 5 -2.86 15.28 -11.12
N CYS A 6 -2.32 15.61 -9.95
CA CYS A 6 -3.10 15.61 -8.70
C CYS A 6 -4.18 16.72 -8.65
N ALA A 7 -3.93 17.88 -9.28
CA ALA A 7 -4.91 18.96 -9.34
C ALA A 7 -6.10 18.62 -10.27
N LEU A 8 -5.89 17.83 -11.33
CA LEU A 8 -6.98 17.40 -12.21
C LEU A 8 -7.93 16.39 -11.53
N ALA A 9 -7.43 15.53 -10.66
CA ALA A 9 -8.27 14.56 -9.93
C ALA A 9 -9.24 15.23 -8.95
N LEU A 10 -8.88 16.39 -8.39
CA LEU A 10 -9.71 17.12 -7.43
C LEU A 10 -10.77 18.04 -8.03
N THR A 11 -10.64 18.40 -9.32
CA THR A 11 -11.60 19.30 -10.00
C THR A 11 -12.77 18.58 -10.69
N VAL A 12 -12.71 17.25 -10.82
CA VAL A 12 -13.71 16.44 -11.50
C VAL A 12 -14.97 16.17 -10.67
N SER A 13 -14.94 16.44 -9.37
CA SER A 13 -16.05 16.15 -8.45
C SER A 13 -17.24 17.12 -8.52
N LEU A 14 -17.22 18.14 -9.39
CA LEU A 14 -18.23 19.22 -9.39
C LEU A 14 -19.12 19.30 -10.64
N VAL A 15 -18.98 18.43 -11.60
CA VAL A 15 -19.85 18.40 -12.77
C VAL A 15 -20.50 17.02 -12.86
N GLY A 16 -21.79 16.93 -12.66
CA GLY A 16 -22.61 15.72 -12.68
C GLY A 16 -22.71 15.06 -14.07
N CYS A 17 -21.60 14.79 -14.69
CA CYS A 17 -21.44 13.82 -15.77
C CYS A 17 -20.76 12.60 -15.15
N ALA A 18 -21.25 11.40 -15.42
CA ALA A 18 -20.60 10.15 -15.05
C ALA A 18 -19.22 10.08 -15.75
N LEU A 19 -18.24 10.71 -15.13
CA LEU A 19 -16.83 10.51 -15.48
C LEU A 19 -16.47 9.12 -14.97
N SER A 20 -16.38 8.16 -15.88
CA SER A 20 -15.84 6.85 -15.53
C SER A 20 -14.42 7.06 -15.03
N THR A 21 -14.17 6.67 -13.78
CA THR A 21 -12.80 6.58 -13.27
C THR A 21 -12.03 5.66 -14.22
N PRO A 22 -10.87 6.04 -14.76
CA PRO A 22 -10.10 5.17 -15.63
C PRO A 22 -9.74 3.89 -14.88
N ASP A 23 -9.78 2.74 -15.53
CA ASP A 23 -9.46 1.46 -14.90
C ASP A 23 -8.02 1.43 -14.36
N THR A 24 -7.10 2.14 -15.06
CA THR A 24 -5.70 2.28 -14.68
C THR A 24 -5.26 3.74 -14.65
N VAL A 25 -4.39 4.08 -13.71
CA VAL A 25 -3.81 5.43 -13.57
C VAL A 25 -2.38 5.50 -14.12
N GLY A 26 -1.74 4.36 -14.38
CA GLY A 26 -0.38 4.30 -14.91
C GLY A 26 0.25 2.91 -14.79
N LYS A 27 1.58 2.86 -14.99
CA LYS A 27 2.38 1.63 -14.86
C LYS A 27 3.68 1.90 -14.10
N ILE A 28 4.16 0.88 -13.40
CA ILE A 28 5.50 0.83 -12.80
C ILE A 28 6.18 -0.40 -13.40
N GLY A 29 7.09 -0.17 -14.37
CA GLY A 29 7.54 -1.26 -15.23
C GLY A 29 6.36 -1.85 -16.01
N ASP A 30 6.18 -3.16 -15.93
CA ASP A 30 5.04 -3.87 -16.55
C ASP A 30 3.80 -3.94 -15.63
N PHE A 31 3.93 -3.56 -14.36
CA PHE A 31 2.85 -3.60 -13.39
C PHE A 31 1.83 -2.48 -13.65
N GLU A 32 0.57 -2.84 -13.89
CA GLU A 32 -0.52 -1.89 -14.06
C GLU A 32 -1.04 -1.41 -12.71
N VAL A 33 -1.00 -0.09 -12.50
CA VAL A 33 -1.57 0.55 -11.31
C VAL A 33 -3.04 0.86 -11.59
N THR A 34 -3.94 0.06 -11.05
CA THR A 34 -5.38 0.34 -11.13
C THR A 34 -5.75 1.56 -10.30
N SER A 35 -6.84 2.24 -10.68
CA SER A 35 -7.34 3.39 -9.91
C SER A 35 -7.69 3.01 -8.48
N GLY A 36 -8.29 1.84 -8.28
CA GLY A 36 -8.59 1.34 -6.93
C GLY A 36 -7.34 1.13 -6.09
N LEU A 37 -6.31 0.51 -6.66
CA LEU A 37 -5.06 0.25 -5.94
C LEU A 37 -4.33 1.56 -5.56
N TYR A 38 -4.36 2.56 -6.46
CA TYR A 38 -3.83 3.89 -6.17
C TYR A 38 -4.60 4.55 -5.01
N LEU A 39 -5.94 4.49 -5.04
CA LEU A 39 -6.78 5.06 -3.99
C LEU A 39 -6.58 4.34 -2.65
N LEU A 40 -6.42 3.01 -2.66
CA LEU A 40 -6.12 2.25 -1.45
C LEU A 40 -4.76 2.65 -0.86
N ALA A 41 -3.71 2.70 -1.67
CA ALA A 41 -2.38 3.12 -1.22
C ALA A 41 -2.39 4.56 -0.68
N GLN A 42 -3.15 5.47 -1.30
CA GLN A 42 -3.31 6.84 -0.83
C GLN A 42 -4.10 6.91 0.48
N TYR A 43 -5.15 6.12 0.62
CA TYR A 43 -5.94 6.02 1.85
C TYR A 43 -5.07 5.52 3.01
N ASP A 44 -4.32 4.45 2.81
CA ASP A 44 -3.43 3.89 3.82
C ASP A 44 -2.32 4.89 4.21
N ALA A 45 -1.72 5.58 3.24
CA ALA A 45 -0.73 6.62 3.50
C ALA A 45 -1.32 7.79 4.31
N TYR A 46 -2.58 8.17 4.04
CA TYR A 46 -3.28 9.18 4.84
C TYR A 46 -3.53 8.71 6.28
N GLN A 47 -3.93 7.46 6.47
CA GLN A 47 -4.14 6.88 7.81
C GLN A 47 -2.82 6.83 8.60
N GLN A 48 -1.70 6.49 7.94
CA GLN A 48 -0.37 6.56 8.56
C GLN A 48 -0.01 7.98 8.98
N ALA A 49 -0.24 8.99 8.12
CA ALA A 49 -0.03 10.38 8.47
C ALA A 49 -0.90 10.82 9.66
N ALA A 50 -2.15 10.35 9.70
CA ALA A 50 -3.07 10.65 10.80
C ALA A 50 -2.63 10.07 12.15
N GLN A 51 -1.91 8.94 12.14
CA GLN A 51 -1.31 8.35 13.36
C GLN A 51 -0.12 9.15 13.88
N LEU A 52 0.54 9.93 13.01
CA LEU A 52 1.66 10.81 13.35
C LEU A 52 1.20 12.23 13.72
N ALA A 53 -0.11 12.47 13.70
CA ALA A 53 -0.68 13.79 14.00
C ALA A 53 -0.54 14.13 15.48
N ASP A 54 -0.20 15.38 15.78
CA ASP A 54 -0.26 15.93 17.13
C ASP A 54 -1.71 16.03 17.62
N SER A 55 -1.90 16.05 18.93
CA SER A 55 -3.23 16.10 19.57
C SER A 55 -4.05 17.35 19.20
N GLU A 56 -3.43 18.40 18.70
CA GLU A 56 -4.07 19.64 18.26
C GLU A 56 -4.50 19.60 16.78
N GLN A 57 -4.07 18.59 16.03
CA GLN A 57 -4.35 18.44 14.60
C GLN A 57 -5.63 17.64 14.37
N ASP A 58 -6.63 18.30 13.77
CA ASP A 58 -7.89 17.65 13.42
C ASP A 58 -7.77 16.90 12.09
N THR A 59 -7.50 15.60 12.16
CA THR A 59 -7.35 14.73 11.00
C THR A 59 -8.65 14.54 10.21
N SER A 60 -9.81 14.83 10.78
CA SER A 60 -11.09 14.78 10.05
C SER A 60 -11.26 15.93 9.04
N LYS A 61 -10.54 17.02 9.25
CA LYS A 61 -10.50 18.17 8.34
C LYS A 61 -9.44 17.98 7.26
N VAL A 62 -9.68 17.08 6.33
CA VAL A 62 -8.72 16.64 5.29
C VAL A 62 -7.95 17.79 4.65
N ASN A 63 -8.64 18.82 4.14
CA ASN A 63 -7.99 19.95 3.46
C ASN A 63 -7.07 20.78 4.36
N SER A 64 -7.33 20.82 5.66
CA SER A 64 -6.49 21.48 6.65
C SER A 64 -5.32 20.59 7.03
N PHE A 65 -5.59 19.32 7.30
CA PHE A 65 -4.60 18.35 7.71
C PHE A 65 -3.54 18.09 6.61
N LEU A 66 -3.93 18.03 5.35
CA LEU A 66 -2.99 17.91 4.23
C LEU A 66 -1.94 19.05 4.15
N LYS A 67 -2.22 20.19 4.78
CA LYS A 67 -1.30 21.34 4.85
C LYS A 67 -0.50 21.39 6.14
N ALA A 68 -0.84 20.56 7.11
CA ALA A 68 -0.16 20.48 8.39
C ALA A 68 1.23 19.84 8.23
N THR A 69 2.07 20.04 9.24
CA THR A 69 3.38 19.39 9.36
C THR A 69 3.27 18.32 10.44
N ILE A 70 3.78 17.13 10.17
CA ILE A 70 3.86 16.00 11.12
C ILE A 70 5.32 15.66 11.39
N THR A 71 5.61 15.10 12.57
CA THR A 71 6.93 14.55 12.88
C THR A 71 6.98 13.12 12.37
N THR A 72 7.87 12.84 11.42
CA THR A 72 8.00 11.52 10.78
C THR A 72 8.96 10.60 11.52
N ASP A 73 9.87 11.16 12.29
CA ASP A 73 10.83 10.46 13.13
C ASP A 73 11.00 11.22 14.46
N ALA A 74 10.59 10.60 15.55
CA ALA A 74 10.64 11.22 16.88
C ALA A 74 12.08 11.32 17.44
N ASP A 75 12.98 10.44 17.01
CA ASP A 75 14.36 10.38 17.51
C ASP A 75 15.23 11.45 16.84
N THR A 76 15.02 11.67 15.55
CA THR A 76 15.76 12.67 14.76
C THR A 76 15.06 14.02 14.70
N GLY A 77 13.76 14.08 15.01
CA GLY A 77 12.91 15.26 14.85
C GLY A 77 12.60 15.60 13.39
N GLU A 78 12.74 14.63 12.47
CA GLU A 78 12.42 14.84 11.07
C GLU A 78 10.93 15.14 10.91
N THR A 79 10.60 16.09 10.02
CA THR A 79 9.22 16.52 9.77
C THR A 79 8.89 16.53 8.29
N ALA A 80 7.62 16.36 7.97
CA ALA A 80 7.11 16.48 6.60
C ALA A 80 5.74 17.18 6.56
N VAL A 81 5.44 17.83 5.44
CA VAL A 81 4.07 18.29 5.19
C VAL A 81 3.23 17.07 4.81
N VAL A 82 2.06 16.91 5.42
CA VAL A 82 1.19 15.72 5.28
C VAL A 82 0.94 15.35 3.82
N LYS A 83 0.61 16.32 2.95
CA LYS A 83 0.38 16.04 1.52
C LYS A 83 1.59 15.42 0.81
N ASP A 84 2.80 15.86 1.18
CA ASP A 84 4.05 15.39 0.57
C ASP A 84 4.40 14.00 1.12
N TYR A 85 4.19 13.78 2.42
CA TYR A 85 4.30 12.47 3.06
C TYR A 85 3.33 11.45 2.43
N VAL A 86 2.05 11.81 2.29
CA VAL A 86 1.04 10.94 1.67
C VAL A 86 1.42 10.60 0.23
N ALA A 87 1.85 11.59 -0.56
CA ALA A 87 2.25 11.34 -1.95
C ALA A 87 3.47 10.41 -2.03
N GLN A 88 4.46 10.61 -1.17
CA GLN A 88 5.65 9.76 -1.11
C GLN A 88 5.29 8.33 -0.68
N LYS A 89 4.52 8.15 0.40
CA LYS A 89 4.13 6.83 0.91
C LYS A 89 3.25 6.06 -0.08
N THR A 90 2.34 6.77 -0.77
CA THR A 90 1.56 6.17 -1.86
C THR A 90 2.47 5.60 -2.94
N LEU A 91 3.46 6.38 -3.40
CA LEU A 91 4.39 5.93 -4.43
C LEU A 91 5.27 4.77 -3.94
N GLU A 92 5.81 4.84 -2.73
CA GLU A 92 6.60 3.76 -2.11
C GLU A 92 5.81 2.45 -2.03
N THR A 93 4.55 2.50 -1.59
CA THR A 93 3.66 1.33 -1.54
C THR A 93 3.47 0.72 -2.92
N LEU A 94 3.13 1.54 -3.92
CA LEU A 94 2.92 1.05 -5.28
C LEU A 94 4.19 0.47 -5.92
N GLN A 95 5.34 1.07 -5.66
CA GLN A 95 6.64 0.56 -6.11
C GLN A 95 6.97 -0.79 -5.46
N THR A 96 6.68 -0.93 -4.16
CA THR A 96 6.88 -2.18 -3.43
C THR A 96 5.98 -3.28 -4.00
N LEU A 97 4.70 -3.00 -4.23
CA LEU A 97 3.78 -3.98 -4.82
C LEU A 97 4.21 -4.41 -6.22
N ALA A 98 4.65 -3.46 -7.04
CA ALA A 98 5.17 -3.74 -8.39
C ALA A 98 6.46 -4.60 -8.34
N ALA A 99 7.37 -4.29 -7.42
CA ALA A 99 8.61 -5.06 -7.24
C ALA A 99 8.33 -6.48 -6.75
N VAL A 100 7.41 -6.63 -5.80
CA VAL A 100 6.96 -7.95 -5.29
C VAL A 100 6.36 -8.78 -6.42
N ASP A 101 5.42 -8.20 -7.19
CA ASP A 101 4.75 -8.91 -8.29
C ASP A 101 5.76 -9.38 -9.35
N ALA A 102 6.65 -8.48 -9.77
CA ALA A 102 7.67 -8.79 -10.76
C ALA A 102 8.66 -9.86 -10.27
N ARG A 103 9.16 -9.72 -9.03
CA ARG A 103 10.14 -10.66 -8.48
C ARG A 103 9.55 -12.04 -8.20
N PHE A 104 8.30 -12.08 -7.72
CA PHE A 104 7.57 -13.32 -7.51
C PHE A 104 7.41 -14.10 -8.82
N ALA A 105 7.01 -13.42 -9.90
CA ALA A 105 6.89 -14.02 -11.22
C ALA A 105 8.26 -14.45 -11.79
N GLU A 106 9.32 -13.65 -11.62
CA GLU A 106 10.69 -13.97 -12.06
C GLU A 106 11.20 -15.27 -11.42
N LEU A 107 10.89 -15.51 -10.16
CA LEU A 107 11.25 -16.74 -9.44
C LEU A 107 10.29 -17.92 -9.73
N GLY A 108 9.37 -17.76 -10.67
CA GLY A 108 8.40 -18.80 -11.02
C GLY A 108 7.31 -19.01 -9.96
N GLY A 109 7.10 -18.05 -9.09
CA GLY A 109 6.05 -18.09 -8.05
C GLY A 109 4.66 -18.02 -8.67
N GLU A 110 3.75 -18.85 -8.18
CA GLU A 110 2.34 -18.85 -8.53
C GLU A 110 1.50 -19.04 -7.27
N LEU A 111 0.43 -18.25 -7.13
CA LEU A 111 -0.54 -18.47 -6.06
C LEU A 111 -1.41 -19.68 -6.39
N THR A 112 -1.54 -20.61 -5.46
CA THR A 112 -2.50 -21.70 -5.56
C THR A 112 -3.94 -21.18 -5.46
N GLU A 113 -4.92 -21.96 -5.92
CA GLU A 113 -6.34 -21.60 -5.80
C GLU A 113 -6.77 -21.46 -4.33
N GLU A 114 -6.17 -22.23 -3.42
CA GLU A 114 -6.41 -22.11 -1.99
C GLU A 114 -5.92 -20.77 -1.44
N GLN A 115 -4.70 -20.34 -1.83
CA GLN A 115 -4.14 -19.06 -1.43
C GLN A 115 -4.92 -17.87 -1.99
N LYS A 116 -5.35 -17.95 -3.25
CA LYS A 116 -6.24 -16.94 -3.84
C LYS A 116 -7.56 -16.86 -3.10
N SER A 117 -8.18 -18.01 -2.82
CA SER A 117 -9.45 -18.08 -2.08
C SER A 117 -9.30 -17.53 -0.66
N ALA A 118 -8.18 -17.79 0.02
CA ALA A 118 -7.90 -17.23 1.34
C ALA A 118 -7.73 -15.70 1.30
N ALA A 119 -7.00 -15.18 0.30
CA ALA A 119 -6.85 -13.74 0.06
C ALA A 119 -8.20 -13.06 -0.20
N ASP A 120 -9.02 -13.66 -1.07
CA ASP A 120 -10.35 -13.16 -1.43
C ASP A 120 -11.30 -13.18 -0.22
N SER A 121 -11.23 -14.22 0.61
CA SER A 121 -12.03 -14.32 1.84
C SER A 121 -11.63 -13.24 2.86
N TYR A 122 -10.35 -12.96 2.99
CA TYR A 122 -9.88 -11.89 3.87
C TYR A 122 -10.28 -10.50 3.33
N ALA A 123 -10.20 -10.29 2.03
CA ALA A 123 -10.68 -9.07 1.39
C ALA A 123 -12.19 -8.85 1.63
N GLN A 124 -12.99 -9.93 1.60
CA GLN A 124 -14.41 -9.86 1.92
C GLN A 124 -14.63 -9.47 3.39
N GLN A 125 -13.88 -10.05 4.34
CA GLN A 125 -13.97 -9.67 5.75
C GLN A 125 -13.62 -8.19 5.98
N LEU A 126 -12.61 -7.66 5.29
CA LEU A 126 -12.28 -6.23 5.34
C LEU A 126 -13.43 -5.38 4.81
N MET A 127 -14.05 -5.78 3.71
CA MET A 127 -15.19 -5.08 3.15
C MET A 127 -16.41 -5.15 4.08
N ASP A 128 -16.67 -6.29 4.72
CA ASP A 128 -17.79 -6.45 5.66
C ASP A 128 -17.61 -5.58 6.92
N ASN A 129 -16.37 -5.42 7.39
CA ASN A 129 -16.07 -4.66 8.61
C ASN A 129 -15.89 -3.15 8.37
N TYR A 130 -15.34 -2.76 7.22
CA TYR A 130 -14.89 -1.38 6.94
C TYR A 130 -15.40 -0.85 5.60
N GLY A 131 -16.38 -1.50 4.98
CA GLY A 131 -16.84 -1.22 3.62
C GLY A 131 -17.33 0.20 3.41
N ASP A 132 -17.95 0.82 4.41
CA ASP A 132 -18.39 2.22 4.33
C ASP A 132 -17.20 3.16 4.12
N ALA A 133 -16.11 2.95 4.88
CA ALA A 133 -14.91 3.76 4.75
C ALA A 133 -14.21 3.54 3.41
N TYR A 134 -14.08 2.29 2.96
CA TYR A 134 -13.47 1.95 1.67
C TYR A 134 -14.28 2.52 0.50
N THR A 135 -15.59 2.30 0.50
CA THR A 135 -16.49 2.75 -0.58
C THR A 135 -16.54 4.28 -0.67
N ALA A 136 -16.55 4.98 0.47
CA ALA A 136 -16.50 6.44 0.51
C ALA A 136 -15.21 7.00 -0.12
N ASN A 137 -14.13 6.21 -0.15
CA ASN A 137 -12.85 6.55 -0.78
C ASN A 137 -12.66 5.93 -2.17
N GLY A 138 -13.71 5.35 -2.76
CA GLY A 138 -13.66 4.76 -4.10
C GLY A 138 -12.93 3.42 -4.18
N ILE A 139 -12.76 2.74 -3.05
CA ILE A 139 -12.07 1.45 -2.95
C ILE A 139 -13.13 0.35 -2.94
N GLY A 140 -13.13 -0.49 -3.97
CA GLY A 140 -14.05 -1.62 -4.11
C GLY A 140 -13.44 -2.96 -3.67
N LEU A 141 -14.29 -3.98 -3.54
CA LEU A 141 -13.90 -5.33 -3.14
C LEU A 141 -12.80 -5.92 -4.05
N GLU A 142 -12.89 -5.74 -5.35
CA GLU A 142 -11.90 -6.28 -6.30
C GLU A 142 -10.50 -5.66 -6.08
N THR A 143 -10.44 -4.40 -5.65
CA THR A 143 -9.19 -3.77 -5.24
C THR A 143 -8.60 -4.45 -4.00
N LEU A 144 -9.44 -4.71 -3.00
CA LEU A 144 -8.99 -5.39 -1.78
C LEU A 144 -8.52 -6.82 -2.06
N LYS A 145 -9.20 -7.55 -2.95
CA LYS A 145 -8.77 -8.89 -3.39
C LYS A 145 -7.40 -8.84 -4.05
N LEU A 146 -7.23 -7.94 -5.04
CA LEU A 146 -5.93 -7.75 -5.70
C LEU A 146 -4.83 -7.43 -4.69
N PHE A 147 -5.09 -6.50 -3.79
CA PHE A 147 -4.13 -6.11 -2.75
C PHE A 147 -3.77 -7.30 -1.84
N GLN A 148 -4.75 -8.07 -1.38
CA GLN A 148 -4.49 -9.24 -0.54
C GLN A 148 -3.70 -10.33 -1.26
N GLN A 149 -3.96 -10.56 -2.54
CA GLN A 149 -3.17 -11.48 -3.36
C GLN A 149 -1.71 -11.01 -3.49
N LEU A 150 -1.46 -9.70 -3.65
CA LEU A 150 -0.11 -9.13 -3.65
C LEU A 150 0.59 -9.28 -2.29
N GLN A 151 -0.14 -9.14 -1.18
CA GLN A 151 0.40 -9.42 0.16
C GLN A 151 0.79 -10.89 0.33
N TYR A 152 -0.02 -11.84 -0.17
CA TYR A 152 0.35 -13.25 -0.20
C TYR A 152 1.63 -13.51 -1.01
N LYS A 153 1.76 -12.89 -2.19
CA LYS A 153 3.00 -12.97 -2.98
C LYS A 153 4.20 -12.47 -2.20
N GLN A 154 4.05 -11.37 -1.45
CA GLN A 154 5.13 -10.81 -0.62
C GLN A 154 5.61 -11.80 0.45
N VAL A 155 4.68 -12.47 1.14
CA VAL A 155 5.04 -13.49 2.14
C VAL A 155 5.72 -14.69 1.50
N LEU A 156 5.17 -15.21 0.41
CA LEU A 156 5.75 -16.36 -0.30
C LEU A 156 7.09 -16.03 -0.96
N LEU A 157 7.30 -14.78 -1.36
CA LEU A 157 8.56 -14.33 -1.92
C LEU A 157 9.72 -14.50 -0.94
N LEU A 158 9.48 -14.31 0.37
CA LEU A 158 10.49 -14.55 1.39
C LEU A 158 10.96 -16.02 1.39
N ASP A 159 10.01 -16.95 1.23
CA ASP A 159 10.35 -18.38 1.16
C ASP A 159 11.05 -18.75 -0.14
N LEU A 160 10.63 -18.16 -1.27
CA LEU A 160 11.32 -18.36 -2.57
C LEU A 160 12.76 -17.81 -2.59
N VAL A 161 13.05 -16.78 -1.79
CA VAL A 161 14.40 -16.21 -1.73
C VAL A 161 15.22 -16.84 -0.61
N TYR A 162 14.69 -16.94 0.60
CA TYR A 162 15.42 -17.28 1.82
C TYR A 162 15.06 -18.64 2.40
N GLY A 163 14.01 -19.29 1.88
CA GLY A 163 13.61 -20.62 2.31
C GLY A 163 14.67 -21.68 1.98
N LYS A 164 14.53 -22.88 2.53
CA LYS A 164 15.51 -23.97 2.41
C LYS A 164 15.91 -24.32 0.96
N ASP A 165 14.95 -24.22 0.05
CA ASP A 165 15.14 -24.48 -1.39
C ASP A 165 15.12 -23.17 -2.21
N GLY A 166 15.27 -22.03 -1.54
CA GLY A 166 15.23 -20.70 -2.13
C GLY A 166 16.50 -20.32 -2.88
N GLU A 167 16.48 -19.12 -3.50
CA GLU A 167 17.61 -18.59 -4.27
C GLU A 167 18.86 -18.34 -3.40
N THR A 168 18.63 -17.88 -2.16
CA THR A 168 19.69 -17.56 -1.18
C THR A 168 19.25 -18.11 0.19
N PRO A 169 19.31 -19.44 0.40
CA PRO A 169 18.82 -20.05 1.63
C PRO A 169 19.56 -19.50 2.85
N VAL A 170 18.82 -19.26 3.93
CA VAL A 170 19.40 -18.89 5.23
C VAL A 170 19.60 -20.17 6.03
N GLU A 171 20.81 -20.41 6.48
CA GLU A 171 21.16 -21.58 7.31
C GLU A 171 20.63 -21.39 8.75
N ASP A 172 20.19 -22.50 9.37
CA ASP A 172 19.68 -22.50 10.77
C ASP A 172 20.68 -21.88 11.75
N GLY A 173 21.99 -22.02 11.48
CA GLY A 173 23.05 -21.42 12.29
C GLY A 173 23.09 -19.90 12.23
N GLU A 174 22.83 -19.30 11.07
CA GLU A 174 22.79 -17.85 10.87
C GLU A 174 21.57 -17.23 11.57
N LEU A 175 20.42 -17.91 11.53
CA LEU A 175 19.23 -17.51 12.28
C LEU A 175 19.46 -17.52 13.78
N THR A 176 20.12 -18.56 14.30
CA THR A 176 20.43 -18.67 15.70
C THR A 176 21.42 -17.58 16.15
N GLU A 177 22.47 -17.34 15.36
CA GLU A 177 23.45 -16.29 15.66
C GLU A 177 22.83 -14.89 15.64
N HIS A 178 21.93 -14.64 14.68
CA HIS A 178 21.21 -13.36 14.63
C HIS A 178 20.27 -13.17 15.83
N LEU A 179 19.51 -14.19 16.20
CA LEU A 179 18.65 -14.15 17.39
C LEU A 179 19.46 -13.93 18.66
N ASP A 180 20.56 -14.64 18.85
CA ASP A 180 21.43 -14.51 20.02
C ASP A 180 22.08 -13.11 20.10
N SER A 181 22.38 -12.48 18.94
CA SER A 181 22.96 -11.14 18.89
C SER A 181 21.96 -10.00 19.10
N THR A 182 20.66 -10.26 18.88
CA THR A 182 19.61 -9.21 18.99
C THR A 182 18.79 -9.30 20.26
N MET A 183 18.82 -10.42 20.99
CA MET A 183 18.03 -10.64 22.21
C MET A 183 18.79 -10.38 23.52
N TYR A 184 20.03 -9.82 23.49
CA TYR A 184 20.82 -9.47 24.68
C TYR A 184 21.28 -8.03 24.68
#